data_7762b1d9c1a9d6c0da29b4373c3c0770
#
_entry.id   7762b1d9c1a9d6c0da29b4373c3c0770
#
_cell.length_a   1.000
_cell.length_b   1.000
_cell.length_c   1.000
_cell.angle_alpha   90.00
_cell.angle_beta   90.00
_cell.angle_gamma   90.00
#
_symmetry.space_group_name_H-M   'P 1'
#
loop_
_entity.id
_entity.type
_entity.pdbx_description
1 polymer ?
#
loop_
_entity_poly.entity_id
_entity_poly.type
_entity_poly.pdbx_seq_one_letter_code
_entity_poly.pdbx_strand_id
1 'polypeptide(L)'
;MRGRSRAVAVSVLAALAAGTVSGCGGAAGQQSAAAASGRPGATASSAPAIRCGRARTAAGVPVDVEIVGRASCHAAMAVERAYSRALASGKVPGNGGGAPVTIQGWICQGYDTPQVLATGRASACRKHGSQILAVLPSISPSPPSS
;
A
#
# COMPACT_ATOMS: atom_id res chain seq x y z
N MET A 1 0.56 -45.00 -11.79
CA MET A 1 -0.47 -44.48 -10.86
C MET A 1 -1.30 -43.45 -11.63
N ARG A 2 -2.58 -43.71 -11.79
CA ARG A 2 -3.47 -42.96 -12.70
C ARG A 2 -4.11 -41.77 -11.94
N GLY A 3 -3.74 -40.54 -12.25
CA GLY A 3 -4.37 -39.33 -11.71
C GLY A 3 -5.72 -39.03 -12.38
N ARG A 4 -6.79 -38.96 -11.60
CA ARG A 4 -8.16 -38.64 -12.04
C ARG A 4 -8.31 -37.12 -12.17
N SER A 5 -8.51 -36.67 -13.40
CA SER A 5 -8.96 -35.29 -13.69
C SER A 5 -10.44 -35.15 -13.27
N ARG A 6 -10.76 -34.23 -12.38
CA ARG A 6 -12.13 -33.81 -12.09
C ARG A 6 -12.39 -32.49 -12.82
N ALA A 7 -13.26 -32.58 -13.83
CA ALA A 7 -13.83 -31.41 -14.48
C ALA A 7 -14.91 -30.82 -13.56
N VAL A 8 -14.77 -29.53 -13.20
CA VAL A 8 -15.79 -28.76 -12.51
C VAL A 8 -16.49 -27.88 -13.54
N ALA A 9 -17.74 -28.17 -13.80
CA ALA A 9 -18.60 -27.32 -14.64
C ALA A 9 -19.11 -26.14 -13.79
N VAL A 10 -18.79 -24.91 -14.24
CA VAL A 10 -19.30 -23.66 -13.65
C VAL A 10 -20.45 -23.17 -14.51
N SER A 11 -21.67 -23.25 -13.96
CA SER A 11 -22.88 -22.68 -14.57
C SER A 11 -22.93 -21.17 -14.30
N VAL A 12 -22.96 -20.39 -15.36
CA VAL A 12 -23.15 -18.94 -15.33
C VAL A 12 -24.65 -18.64 -15.44
N LEU A 13 -25.27 -18.13 -14.37
CA LEU A 13 -26.61 -17.55 -14.40
C LEU A 13 -26.46 -16.03 -14.66
N ALA A 14 -26.93 -15.58 -15.82
CA ALA A 14 -27.08 -14.17 -16.16
C ALA A 14 -28.43 -13.67 -15.63
N ALA A 15 -28.44 -12.69 -14.75
CA ALA A 15 -29.63 -11.93 -14.34
C ALA A 15 -29.52 -10.50 -14.92
N LEU A 16 -30.37 -10.21 -15.92
CA LEU A 16 -30.62 -8.87 -16.46
C LEU A 16 -31.67 -8.17 -15.59
N ALA A 17 -31.31 -7.07 -14.97
CA ALA A 17 -32.26 -6.12 -14.36
C ALA A 17 -32.12 -4.77 -15.05
N ALA A 18 -33.11 -4.44 -15.90
CA ALA A 18 -33.32 -3.13 -16.48
C ALA A 18 -34.07 -2.25 -15.47
N GLY A 19 -33.44 -1.16 -15.04
CA GLY A 19 -34.07 -0.14 -14.21
C GLY A 19 -33.95 1.24 -14.86
N THR A 20 -35.03 1.70 -15.50
CA THR A 20 -35.20 3.07 -15.98
C THR A 20 -35.68 3.96 -14.84
N VAL A 21 -34.95 5.03 -14.53
CA VAL A 21 -35.46 6.13 -13.72
C VAL A 21 -35.26 7.44 -14.48
N SER A 22 -36.35 7.93 -15.06
CA SER A 22 -36.50 9.31 -15.51
C SER A 22 -36.83 10.18 -14.32
N GLY A 23 -36.07 11.27 -14.13
CA GLY A 23 -36.35 12.29 -13.13
C GLY A 23 -35.81 13.65 -13.58
N CYS A 24 -36.57 14.39 -14.38
CA CYS A 24 -36.39 15.81 -14.55
C CYS A 24 -36.90 16.54 -13.31
N GLY A 25 -36.14 17.49 -12.77
CA GLY A 25 -36.59 18.39 -11.74
C GLY A 25 -35.55 19.49 -11.51
N GLY A 26 -35.70 20.62 -12.19
CA GLY A 26 -34.92 21.81 -11.96
C GLY A 26 -35.30 22.50 -10.66
N ALA A 27 -34.33 23.06 -9.96
CA ALA A 27 -34.50 24.21 -9.07
C ALA A 27 -33.15 24.91 -8.93
N ALA A 28 -33.08 26.13 -9.42
CA ALA A 28 -31.99 27.06 -9.13
C ALA A 28 -32.01 27.36 -7.61
N GLY A 29 -31.08 26.75 -6.88
CA GLY A 29 -30.81 27.03 -5.48
C GLY A 29 -29.48 27.74 -5.34
N GLN A 30 -29.52 29.01 -4.96
CA GLN A 30 -28.35 29.80 -4.55
C GLN A 30 -27.63 29.07 -3.43
N GLN A 31 -26.46 28.56 -3.75
CA GLN A 31 -25.56 28.03 -2.72
C GLN A 31 -24.85 29.21 -2.05
N SER A 32 -25.33 29.55 -0.89
CA SER A 32 -24.60 30.37 0.07
C SER A 32 -23.25 29.71 0.32
N ALA A 33 -22.19 30.44 0.05
CA ALA A 33 -20.83 30.04 0.40
C ALA A 33 -20.76 29.92 1.94
N ALA A 34 -20.98 28.71 2.45
CA ALA A 34 -20.62 28.38 3.82
C ALA A 34 -19.10 28.37 3.89
N ALA A 35 -18.55 29.37 4.56
CA ALA A 35 -17.16 29.42 4.95
C ALA A 35 -16.80 28.11 5.63
N ALA A 36 -16.02 27.26 4.93
CA ALA A 36 -15.42 26.08 5.52
C ALA A 36 -14.44 26.58 6.58
N SER A 37 -14.89 26.61 7.83
CA SER A 37 -14.03 26.76 9.00
C SER A 37 -12.96 25.69 8.91
N GLY A 38 -11.75 26.12 8.58
CA GLY A 38 -10.60 25.27 8.53
C GLY A 38 -10.45 24.53 9.87
N ARG A 39 -10.79 23.25 9.85
CA ARG A 39 -10.48 22.34 10.94
C ARG A 39 -8.96 22.39 11.07
N PRO A 40 -8.40 22.82 12.21
CA PRO A 40 -6.97 22.74 12.39
C PRO A 40 -6.61 21.26 12.21
N GLY A 41 -5.85 20.97 11.15
CA GLY A 41 -5.34 19.63 10.90
C GLY A 41 -4.63 19.18 12.18
N ALA A 42 -5.20 18.19 12.85
CA ALA A 42 -4.48 17.51 13.91
C ALA A 42 -3.16 17.06 13.28
N THR A 43 -2.09 17.76 13.59
CA THR A 43 -0.74 17.31 13.35
C THR A 43 -0.61 16.04 14.16
N ALA A 44 -0.91 14.91 13.52
CA ALA A 44 -0.61 13.60 14.06
C ALA A 44 0.90 13.66 14.33
N SER A 45 1.25 13.78 15.61
CA SER A 45 2.64 13.72 16.08
C SER A 45 3.14 12.34 15.68
N SER A 46 3.69 12.26 14.46
CA SER A 46 4.25 11.02 13.96
C SER A 46 5.44 10.69 14.83
N ALA A 47 5.33 9.60 15.59
CA ALA A 47 6.48 9.08 16.33
C ALA A 47 7.69 9.02 15.37
N PRO A 48 8.90 9.38 15.83
CA PRO A 48 10.06 9.39 14.97
C PRO A 48 10.28 8.00 14.38
N ALA A 49 10.56 7.97 13.08
CA ALA A 49 10.90 6.74 12.39
C ALA A 49 12.33 6.32 12.76
N ILE A 50 12.52 5.04 13.04
CA ILE A 50 13.83 4.45 13.36
C ILE A 50 14.29 3.66 12.13
N ARG A 51 15.45 4.00 11.59
CA ARG A 51 16.05 3.28 10.46
C ARG A 51 16.67 1.96 10.96
N CYS A 52 16.27 0.86 10.34
CA CYS A 52 16.71 -0.49 10.71
C CYS A 52 17.79 -1.06 9.81
N GLY A 53 17.88 -0.61 8.57
CA GLY A 53 18.86 -1.11 7.60
C GLY A 53 18.36 -1.01 6.17
N ARG A 54 19.09 -1.66 5.26
CA ARG A 54 18.77 -1.69 3.83
C ARG A 54 18.21 -3.03 3.40
N ALA A 55 17.24 -2.99 2.49
CA ALA A 55 16.69 -4.16 1.81
C ALA A 55 16.60 -3.87 0.31
N ARG A 56 16.03 -4.82 -0.44
CA ARG A 56 15.69 -4.65 -1.85
C ARG A 56 14.24 -5.03 -2.06
N THR A 57 13.53 -4.27 -2.88
CA THR A 57 12.19 -4.64 -3.35
C THR A 57 12.26 -5.91 -4.24
N ALA A 58 11.10 -6.45 -4.60
CA ALA A 58 11.02 -7.57 -5.54
C ALA A 58 11.65 -7.25 -6.92
N ALA A 59 11.61 -5.98 -7.33
CA ALA A 59 12.26 -5.48 -8.56
C ALA A 59 13.76 -5.15 -8.38
N GLY A 60 14.35 -5.46 -7.21
CA GLY A 60 15.77 -5.23 -6.94
C GLY A 60 16.11 -3.78 -6.55
N VAL A 61 15.14 -2.88 -6.44
CA VAL A 61 15.37 -1.48 -6.05
C VAL A 61 15.80 -1.41 -4.58
N PRO A 62 16.92 -0.74 -4.26
CA PRO A 62 17.34 -0.57 -2.88
C PRO A 62 16.37 0.31 -2.10
N VAL A 63 16.06 -0.06 -0.86
CA VAL A 63 15.21 0.68 0.06
C VAL A 63 15.82 0.68 1.45
N ASP A 64 15.56 1.74 2.19
CA ASP A 64 15.81 1.79 3.63
C ASP A 64 14.58 1.29 4.35
N VAL A 65 14.76 0.39 5.32
CA VAL A 65 13.69 -0.13 6.15
C VAL A 65 13.61 0.67 7.43
N GLU A 66 12.46 1.25 7.67
CA GLU A 66 12.18 2.08 8.83
C GLU A 66 11.02 1.52 9.65
N ILE A 67 11.01 1.76 10.93
CA ILE A 67 9.89 1.43 11.82
C ILE A 67 9.34 2.68 12.49
N VAL A 68 8.02 2.69 12.66
CA VAL A 68 7.29 3.64 13.50
C VAL A 68 6.52 2.81 14.52
N GLY A 69 6.69 3.14 15.80
CA GLY A 69 6.07 2.40 16.90
C GLY A 69 6.99 1.37 17.54
N ARG A 70 6.42 0.25 18.04
CA ARG A 70 7.12 -0.68 18.93
C ARG A 70 7.68 -1.95 18.25
N ALA A 71 7.88 -1.95 16.95
CA ALA A 71 8.49 -3.09 16.30
C ALA A 71 10.01 -3.12 16.53
N SER A 72 10.62 -4.32 16.49
CA SER A 72 12.07 -4.43 16.49
C SER A 72 12.61 -4.40 15.06
N CYS A 73 13.83 -3.88 14.88
CA CYS A 73 14.50 -3.88 13.58
C CYS A 73 14.69 -5.29 13.01
N HIS A 74 14.95 -6.29 13.85
CA HIS A 74 15.05 -7.68 13.43
C HIS A 74 13.74 -8.15 12.79
N ALA A 75 12.60 -7.91 13.44
CA ALA A 75 11.28 -8.25 12.91
C ALA A 75 10.98 -7.48 11.62
N ALA A 76 11.27 -6.17 11.58
CA ALA A 76 11.04 -5.34 10.40
C ALA A 76 11.81 -5.86 9.18
N MET A 77 13.09 -6.15 9.34
CA MET A 77 13.93 -6.70 8.27
C MET A 77 13.48 -8.11 7.82
N ALA A 78 12.97 -8.93 8.74
CA ALA A 78 12.42 -10.26 8.40
C ALA A 78 11.13 -10.15 7.60
N VAL A 79 10.20 -9.27 8.02
CA VAL A 79 8.93 -9.02 7.34
C VAL A 79 9.16 -8.46 5.94
N GLU A 80 10.00 -7.42 5.80
CA GLU A 80 10.28 -6.80 4.50
C GLU A 80 10.88 -7.81 3.51
N ARG A 81 11.86 -8.61 3.94
CA ARG A 81 12.41 -9.68 3.10
C ARG A 81 11.39 -10.75 2.72
N ALA A 82 10.48 -11.10 3.63
CA ALA A 82 9.42 -12.05 3.35
C ALA A 82 8.40 -11.49 2.36
N TYR A 83 8.04 -10.21 2.50
CA TYR A 83 7.16 -9.50 1.59
C TYR A 83 7.76 -9.40 0.18
N SER A 84 9.02 -8.97 0.06
CA SER A 84 9.72 -8.90 -1.23
C SER A 84 9.77 -10.26 -1.94
N ARG A 85 10.02 -11.36 -1.20
CA ARG A 85 9.97 -12.71 -1.77
C ARG A 85 8.57 -13.12 -2.22
N ALA A 86 7.53 -12.77 -1.45
CA ALA A 86 6.14 -13.06 -1.82
C ALA A 86 5.76 -12.34 -3.11
N LEU A 87 6.15 -11.06 -3.26
CA LEU A 87 5.97 -10.29 -4.50
C LEU A 87 6.70 -10.93 -5.68
N ALA A 88 7.98 -11.28 -5.51
CA ALA A 88 8.79 -11.89 -6.56
C ALA A 88 8.25 -13.25 -7.02
N SER A 89 7.54 -13.99 -6.15
CA SER A 89 6.91 -15.27 -6.49
C SER A 89 5.56 -15.13 -7.21
N GLY A 90 5.05 -13.91 -7.41
CA GLY A 90 3.75 -13.65 -8.02
C GLY A 90 2.54 -14.12 -7.19
N LYS A 91 2.74 -14.45 -5.91
CA LYS A 91 1.67 -14.95 -5.02
C LYS A 91 0.87 -13.85 -4.34
N VAL A 92 1.31 -12.60 -4.48
CA VAL A 92 0.60 -11.44 -3.90
C VAL A 92 -0.41 -10.92 -4.91
N PRO A 93 -1.69 -10.74 -4.50
CA PRO A 93 -2.71 -10.24 -5.40
C PRO A 93 -2.46 -8.77 -5.79
N GLY A 94 -3.01 -8.36 -6.93
CA GLY A 94 -2.87 -7.01 -7.49
C GLY A 94 -1.61 -6.82 -8.34
N ASN A 95 -1.56 -5.72 -9.08
CA ASN A 95 -0.41 -5.36 -9.91
C ASN A 95 0.72 -4.81 -9.04
N GLY A 96 1.85 -5.52 -8.97
CA GLY A 96 3.03 -5.06 -8.23
C GLY A 96 2.88 -5.03 -6.70
N GLY A 97 1.88 -5.74 -6.14
CA GLY A 97 1.67 -5.81 -4.68
C GLY A 97 0.83 -4.68 -4.10
N GLY A 98 0.08 -3.95 -4.93
CA GLY A 98 -0.82 -2.89 -4.49
C GLY A 98 -1.98 -3.38 -3.60
N ALA A 99 -2.36 -4.65 -3.67
CA ALA A 99 -3.36 -5.22 -2.78
C ALA A 99 -2.73 -5.62 -1.42
N PRO A 100 -3.46 -5.42 -0.31
CA PRO A 100 -2.98 -5.84 1.01
C PRO A 100 -2.80 -7.36 1.11
N VAL A 101 -1.70 -7.78 1.72
CA VAL A 101 -1.39 -9.20 1.99
C VAL A 101 -0.87 -9.36 3.41
N THR A 102 -1.20 -10.48 4.05
CA THR A 102 -0.68 -10.79 5.39
C THR A 102 0.66 -11.53 5.30
N ILE A 103 1.71 -10.93 5.85
CA ILE A 103 3.07 -11.48 5.95
C ILE A 103 3.48 -11.55 7.42
N GLN A 104 3.66 -12.72 7.95
CA GLN A 104 4.05 -12.95 9.37
C GLN A 104 3.16 -12.18 10.37
N GLY A 105 1.86 -12.12 10.07
CA GLY A 105 0.89 -11.39 10.89
C GLY A 105 0.92 -9.86 10.74
N TRP A 106 1.64 -9.33 9.75
CA TRP A 106 1.59 -7.93 9.33
C TRP A 106 0.77 -7.80 8.06
N ILE A 107 -0.04 -6.75 7.95
CA ILE A 107 -0.75 -6.40 6.73
C ILE A 107 0.18 -5.51 5.91
N CYS A 108 0.72 -6.04 4.83
CA CYS A 108 1.67 -5.39 3.94
C CYS A 108 1.01 -4.97 2.62
N GLN A 109 1.40 -3.81 2.10
CA GLN A 109 0.89 -3.25 0.86
C GLN A 109 1.99 -2.45 0.17
N GLY A 110 2.13 -2.61 -1.15
CA GLY A 110 2.95 -1.74 -1.98
C GLY A 110 2.21 -0.48 -2.39
N TYR A 111 2.95 0.53 -2.79
CA TYR A 111 2.41 1.77 -3.34
C TYR A 111 2.59 1.80 -4.85
N ASP A 112 1.67 2.48 -5.54
CA ASP A 112 1.79 2.74 -6.97
C ASP A 112 2.89 3.77 -7.28
N THR A 113 3.31 3.84 -8.54
CA THR A 113 4.40 4.73 -8.94
C THR A 113 4.16 6.20 -8.58
N PRO A 114 2.97 6.80 -8.79
CA PRO A 114 2.70 8.17 -8.38
C PRO A 114 2.88 8.37 -6.87
N GLN A 115 2.42 7.45 -6.04
CA GLN A 115 2.57 7.53 -4.59
C GLN A 115 4.04 7.37 -4.17
N VAL A 116 4.77 6.45 -4.81
CA VAL A 116 6.21 6.28 -4.55
C VAL A 116 6.98 7.56 -4.86
N LEU A 117 6.70 8.18 -6.01
CA LEU A 117 7.36 9.44 -6.41
C LEU A 117 7.01 10.60 -5.47
N ALA A 118 5.77 10.66 -4.99
CA ALA A 118 5.32 11.73 -4.09
C ALA A 118 5.84 11.57 -2.65
N THR A 119 6.01 10.35 -2.17
CA THR A 119 6.28 10.06 -0.75
C THR A 119 7.64 9.42 -0.48
N GLY A 120 8.30 8.91 -1.51
CA GLY A 120 9.51 8.08 -1.38
C GLY A 120 9.25 6.69 -0.80
N ARG A 121 7.99 6.31 -0.51
CA ARG A 121 7.65 5.04 0.12
C ARG A 121 7.31 3.99 -0.91
N ALA A 122 8.02 2.87 -0.93
CA ALA A 122 7.76 1.74 -1.83
C ALA A 122 6.69 0.79 -1.27
N SER A 123 6.69 0.56 0.05
CA SER A 123 5.72 -0.30 0.73
C SER A 123 5.52 0.09 2.19
N ALA A 124 4.44 -0.39 2.78
CA ALA A 124 4.19 -0.32 4.21
C ALA A 124 3.55 -1.61 4.74
N CYS A 125 4.02 -2.06 5.90
CA CYS A 125 3.39 -3.14 6.66
C CYS A 125 2.88 -2.59 8.00
N ARG A 126 1.67 -2.98 8.42
CA ARG A 126 1.02 -2.48 9.64
C ARG A 126 0.61 -3.62 10.55
N LYS A 127 0.82 -3.44 11.86
CA LYS A 127 0.41 -4.37 12.91
C LYS A 127 0.29 -3.64 14.24
N HIS A 128 -0.87 -3.72 14.88
CA HIS A 128 -1.10 -3.19 16.25
C HIS A 128 -0.55 -1.78 16.49
N GLY A 129 -0.83 -0.84 15.59
CA GLY A 129 -0.36 0.55 15.71
C GLY A 129 1.11 0.78 15.37
N SER A 130 1.86 -0.27 15.03
CA SER A 130 3.22 -0.17 14.52
C SER A 130 3.24 -0.24 12.99
N GLN A 131 4.23 0.40 12.37
CA GLN A 131 4.44 0.37 10.92
C GLN A 131 5.89 0.02 10.60
N ILE A 132 6.06 -0.73 9.53
CA ILE A 132 7.33 -0.95 8.85
C ILE A 132 7.19 -0.28 7.49
N LEU A 133 8.14 0.55 7.12
CA LEU A 133 8.16 1.32 5.89
C LEU A 133 9.40 0.92 5.08
N ALA A 134 9.23 0.65 3.80
CA ALA A 134 10.32 0.58 2.85
C ALA A 134 10.38 1.92 2.10
N VAL A 135 11.45 2.68 2.30
CA VAL A 135 11.60 4.04 1.79
C VAL A 135 12.75 4.07 0.79
N LEU A 136 12.57 4.77 -0.32
CA LEU A 136 13.67 4.99 -1.26
C LEU A 136 14.76 5.80 -0.56
N PRO A 137 16.05 5.45 -0.75
CA PRO A 137 17.13 6.23 -0.18
C PRO A 137 17.09 7.67 -0.73
N SER A 138 17.14 8.64 0.15
CA SER A 138 17.26 10.04 -0.26
C SER A 138 18.56 10.21 -1.04
N ILE A 139 18.46 10.66 -2.28
CA ILE A 139 19.63 11.06 -3.06
C ILE A 139 20.08 12.42 -2.49
N SER A 140 20.94 12.38 -1.48
CA SER A 140 21.67 13.59 -1.11
C SER A 140 22.60 13.95 -2.27
N PRO A 141 22.44 15.11 -2.91
CA PRO A 141 23.41 15.52 -3.93
C PRO A 141 24.79 15.56 -3.26
N SER A 142 25.71 14.76 -3.82
CA SER A 142 27.09 14.84 -3.38
C SER A 142 27.58 16.29 -3.56
N PRO A 143 28.24 16.90 -2.55
CA PRO A 143 28.82 18.21 -2.73
C PRO A 143 29.82 18.14 -3.90
N PRO A 144 29.87 19.18 -4.76
CA PRO A 144 30.84 19.19 -5.86
C PRO A 144 32.22 19.03 -5.28
N SER A 145 32.97 18.04 -5.80
CA SER A 145 34.37 17.83 -5.46
C SER A 145 35.16 19.09 -5.93
N SER A 146 35.69 19.86 -4.98
CA SER A 146 36.53 21.02 -5.22
C SER A 146 37.91 20.61 -5.70
#